data_2e955ebaf8a53597237a6cd617c971bf
#
_entry.id   2e955ebaf8a53597237a6cd617c971bf
#
_cell.length_a   1.000
_cell.length_b   1.000
_cell.length_c   1.000
_cell.angle_alpha   90.00
_cell.angle_beta   90.00
_cell.angle_gamma   90.00
#
_symmetry.space_group_name_H-M   'P 1'
#
loop_
_entity.id
_entity.type
_entity.pdbx_description
1 polymer ?
#
loop_
_entity_poly.entity_id
_entity_poly.type
_entity_poly.pdbx_seq_one_letter_code
_entity_poly.pdbx_strand_id
1 'polypeptide(L)'
;SKIYLRNSVKNDNGGKVEIYVDDSSMSGTPVATVQTTGTGSDWKNYVDTSENISIPSGNHEIYLKFVADGSKGACNLDYFQFEYEPETVSDSNDKHEAENAHAYIQGDADSEHNIQEDNAFSNGKAVGGMNAWPDNGRAYLTSYVDVKHAGKYKLTVAYASGSSKDTNIDCRINSTGNSSWTSISAPVTGGWTTVKTISTEVTLNKGVNVIDEEAYAKILMNEKMIKPGQTRADLE
;
A
#
# COMPACT_ATOMS: atom_id res chain seq x y z
N SER A 1 13.16 1.80 -2.98
CA SER A 1 12.99 2.95 -3.89
C SER A 1 14.10 3.00 -4.91
N LYS A 2 13.91 3.74 -6.00
CA LYS A 2 14.91 4.00 -7.03
C LYS A 2 15.11 5.50 -7.23
N ILE A 3 16.32 5.88 -7.57
CA ILE A 3 16.61 7.20 -8.13
C ILE A 3 16.86 7.04 -9.62
N TYR A 4 16.24 7.89 -10.44
CA TYR A 4 16.50 8.02 -11.86
C TYR A 4 17.22 9.34 -12.12
N LEU A 5 18.23 9.29 -12.97
CA LEU A 5 18.91 10.45 -13.49
C LEU A 5 18.74 10.48 -15.01
N ARG A 6 18.08 11.53 -15.52
CA ARG A 6 18.09 11.77 -16.95
C ARG A 6 19.34 12.55 -17.32
N ASN A 7 20.27 11.87 -17.96
CA ASN A 7 21.61 12.39 -18.19
C ASN A 7 22.08 12.18 -19.63
N SER A 8 23.06 12.99 -20.05
CA SER A 8 23.76 12.79 -21.30
C SER A 8 25.27 12.83 -21.10
N VAL A 9 25.97 11.96 -21.83
CA VAL A 9 27.42 11.82 -21.76
C VAL A 9 27.98 11.68 -23.18
N LYS A 10 28.91 12.56 -23.56
CA LYS A 10 29.51 12.52 -24.88
C LYS A 10 30.56 11.41 -24.97
N ASN A 11 30.39 10.50 -25.95
CA ASN A 11 31.33 9.43 -26.29
C ASN A 11 31.72 8.57 -25.06
N ASP A 12 33.01 8.49 -24.79
CA ASP A 12 33.61 7.75 -23.67
C ASP A 12 33.90 8.60 -22.43
N ASN A 13 33.38 9.83 -22.40
CA ASN A 13 33.30 10.59 -21.16
C ASN A 13 32.37 9.87 -20.19
N GLY A 14 32.27 10.33 -18.99
CA GLY A 14 31.41 9.77 -17.97
C GLY A 14 32.12 9.72 -16.62
N GLY A 15 31.54 8.92 -15.75
CA GLY A 15 31.93 8.78 -14.38
C GLY A 15 30.76 8.30 -13.55
N LYS A 16 30.49 8.98 -12.47
CA LYS A 16 29.38 8.64 -11.59
C LYS A 16 28.76 9.87 -10.94
N VAL A 17 27.52 9.72 -10.50
CA VAL A 17 26.85 10.66 -9.60
C VAL A 17 26.64 9.96 -8.27
N GLU A 18 27.28 10.47 -7.24
CA GLU A 18 27.12 9.99 -5.85
C GLU A 18 26.00 10.79 -5.18
N ILE A 19 25.07 10.09 -4.51
CA ILE A 19 23.92 10.69 -3.84
C ILE A 19 24.15 10.63 -2.34
N TYR A 20 24.00 11.76 -1.66
CA TYR A 20 24.11 11.90 -0.23
C TYR A 20 22.81 12.45 0.36
N VAL A 21 22.45 11.99 1.53
CA VAL A 21 21.27 12.42 2.29
C VAL A 21 21.77 13.10 3.56
N ASP A 22 21.33 14.34 3.79
CA ASP A 22 21.67 15.16 4.97
C ASP A 22 23.18 15.35 5.22
N ASP A 23 24.01 15.10 4.21
CA ASP A 23 25.46 15.30 4.27
C ASP A 23 25.90 16.36 3.24
N SER A 24 25.84 17.64 3.64
CA SER A 24 26.25 18.77 2.78
C SER A 24 27.73 18.76 2.47
N SER A 25 28.56 18.08 3.26
CA SER A 25 29.99 17.96 3.00
C SER A 25 30.32 16.92 1.92
N MET A 26 29.36 16.02 1.64
CA MET A 26 29.51 14.91 0.69
C MET A 26 30.80 14.11 0.93
N SER A 27 31.15 13.89 2.23
CA SER A 27 32.38 13.22 2.64
C SER A 27 32.13 11.83 3.22
N GLY A 28 30.88 11.52 3.57
CA GLY A 28 30.46 10.21 4.06
C GLY A 28 30.35 9.15 2.97
N THR A 29 29.66 8.08 3.28
CA THR A 29 29.33 7.05 2.29
C THR A 29 28.06 7.49 1.52
N PRO A 30 28.09 7.53 0.19
CA PRO A 30 26.88 7.84 -0.58
C PRO A 30 25.81 6.75 -0.37
N VAL A 31 24.55 7.16 -0.30
CA VAL A 31 23.41 6.24 -0.18
C VAL A 31 23.09 5.53 -1.50
N ALA A 32 23.51 6.11 -2.61
CA ALA A 32 23.49 5.48 -3.95
C ALA A 32 24.59 6.06 -4.82
N THR A 33 24.99 5.31 -5.85
CA THR A 33 25.98 5.74 -6.85
C THR A 33 25.49 5.32 -8.22
N VAL A 34 25.10 6.30 -9.04
CA VAL A 34 24.63 6.07 -10.40
C VAL A 34 25.81 6.22 -11.37
N GLN A 35 26.10 5.17 -12.11
CA GLN A 35 27.13 5.21 -13.15
C GLN A 35 26.59 5.94 -14.37
N THR A 36 27.44 6.80 -14.97
CA THR A 36 27.14 7.51 -16.20
C THR A 36 28.07 7.04 -17.31
N THR A 37 27.52 6.70 -18.46
CA THR A 37 28.26 6.15 -19.60
C THR A 37 27.93 6.92 -20.87
N GLY A 38 28.77 6.82 -21.90
CA GLY A 38 28.57 7.51 -23.16
C GLY A 38 27.19 7.23 -23.78
N THR A 39 26.46 8.29 -24.08
CA THR A 39 25.11 8.24 -24.65
C THR A 39 25.06 8.61 -26.13
N GLY A 40 26.19 9.01 -26.71
CA GLY A 40 26.31 9.38 -28.13
C GLY A 40 27.45 10.32 -28.42
N SER A 41 27.49 10.84 -29.64
CA SER A 41 28.59 11.67 -30.13
C SER A 41 28.59 13.11 -29.60
N ASP A 42 27.56 13.52 -28.91
CA ASP A 42 27.43 14.85 -28.32
C ASP A 42 26.80 14.82 -26.93
N TRP A 43 26.68 15.97 -26.27
CA TRP A 43 26.13 16.16 -24.96
C TRP A 43 24.59 16.35 -24.96
N LYS A 44 23.87 16.00 -26.04
CA LYS A 44 22.45 16.26 -26.23
C LYS A 44 21.59 14.98 -26.22
N ASN A 45 22.22 13.81 -26.26
CA ASN A 45 21.51 12.54 -26.23
C ASN A 45 21.27 12.12 -24.77
N TYR A 46 20.08 12.40 -24.26
CA TYR A 46 19.70 12.09 -22.90
C TYR A 46 19.12 10.70 -22.78
N VAL A 47 19.56 9.97 -21.78
CA VAL A 47 19.02 8.66 -21.37
C VAL A 47 18.73 8.66 -19.88
N ASP A 48 17.86 7.76 -19.46
CA ASP A 48 17.57 7.54 -18.05
C ASP A 48 18.46 6.41 -17.52
N THR A 49 19.21 6.71 -16.47
CA THR A 49 19.97 5.72 -15.69
C THR A 49 19.38 5.66 -14.28
N SER A 50 19.38 4.51 -13.65
CA SER A 50 18.79 4.37 -12.33
C SER A 50 19.64 3.50 -11.40
N GLU A 51 19.45 3.72 -10.10
CA GLU A 51 20.05 2.91 -9.05
C GLU A 51 19.06 2.78 -7.87
N ASN A 52 19.18 1.69 -7.13
CA ASN A 52 18.43 1.52 -5.91
C ASN A 52 18.92 2.50 -4.84
N ILE A 53 17.97 3.04 -4.07
CA ILE A 53 18.27 3.98 -3.00
C ILE A 53 17.37 3.72 -1.79
N SER A 54 17.96 3.85 -0.61
CA SER A 54 17.23 3.80 0.66
C SER A 54 17.39 5.15 1.35
N ILE A 55 16.27 5.85 1.51
CA ILE A 55 16.20 7.12 2.23
C ILE A 55 15.25 6.92 3.42
N PRO A 56 15.65 7.30 4.65
CA PRO A 56 14.77 7.24 5.80
C PRO A 56 13.47 8.03 5.58
N SER A 57 12.45 7.76 6.37
CA SER A 57 11.20 8.55 6.31
C SER A 57 11.43 9.93 6.93
N GLY A 58 10.93 10.99 6.29
CA GLY A 58 11.03 12.36 6.79
C GLY A 58 11.33 13.36 5.68
N ASN A 59 11.68 14.57 6.10
CA ASN A 59 12.19 15.60 5.21
C ASN A 59 13.72 15.50 5.19
N HIS A 60 14.30 15.38 4.03
CA HIS A 60 15.74 15.19 3.84
C HIS A 60 16.28 16.17 2.79
N GLU A 61 17.51 16.58 2.97
CA GLU A 61 18.27 17.30 1.97
C GLU A 61 19.07 16.31 1.10
N ILE A 62 18.96 16.45 -0.21
CA ILE A 62 19.65 15.57 -1.17
C ILE A 62 20.77 16.34 -1.84
N TYR A 63 21.95 15.77 -1.78
CA TYR A 63 23.16 16.33 -2.43
C TYR A 63 23.64 15.37 -3.50
N LEU A 64 23.93 15.93 -4.69
CA LEU A 64 24.45 15.19 -5.84
C LEU A 64 25.90 15.62 -6.10
N LYS A 65 26.82 14.67 -5.98
CA LYS A 65 28.24 14.89 -6.28
C LYS A 65 28.60 14.25 -7.62
N PHE A 66 29.00 15.08 -8.55
CA PHE A 66 29.43 14.63 -9.87
C PHE A 66 30.91 14.28 -9.84
N VAL A 67 31.22 13.01 -10.09
CA VAL A 67 32.59 12.50 -10.09
C VAL A 67 32.95 12.06 -11.52
N ALA A 68 33.81 12.80 -12.16
CA ALA A 68 34.28 12.49 -13.51
C ALA A 68 35.33 11.36 -13.50
N ASP A 69 35.37 10.58 -14.56
CA ASP A 69 36.47 9.64 -14.81
C ASP A 69 37.65 10.34 -15.44
N GLY A 70 38.70 10.58 -14.63
CA GLY A 70 39.89 11.33 -15.05
C GLY A 70 39.60 12.82 -15.30
N SER A 71 40.04 13.32 -16.46
CA SER A 71 39.90 14.73 -16.87
C SER A 71 38.62 15.02 -17.65
N LYS A 72 37.72 14.04 -17.78
CA LYS A 72 36.52 14.12 -18.58
C LYS A 72 35.35 14.63 -17.74
N GLY A 73 34.27 15.07 -18.38
CA GLY A 73 33.04 15.47 -17.68
C GLY A 73 32.23 14.24 -17.21
N ALA A 74 31.60 14.31 -16.04
CA ALA A 74 30.78 13.24 -15.55
C ALA A 74 29.49 13.03 -16.37
N CYS A 75 28.68 14.06 -16.48
CA CYS A 75 27.47 14.09 -17.32
C CYS A 75 26.87 15.50 -17.36
N ASN A 76 25.93 15.72 -18.31
CA ASN A 76 24.91 16.75 -18.18
C ASN A 76 23.70 16.11 -17.54
N LEU A 77 23.13 16.72 -16.52
CA LEU A 77 21.92 16.30 -15.86
C LEU A 77 20.76 17.19 -16.32
N ASP A 78 19.67 16.56 -16.77
CA ASP A 78 18.42 17.24 -17.12
C ASP A 78 17.51 17.33 -15.87
N TYR A 79 17.19 16.16 -15.31
CA TYR A 79 16.47 16.06 -14.05
C TYR A 79 16.85 14.79 -13.29
N PHE A 80 16.45 14.71 -12.04
CA PHE A 80 16.39 13.47 -11.28
C PHE A 80 14.98 13.26 -10.75
N GLN A 81 14.63 11.99 -10.53
CA GLN A 81 13.35 11.57 -10.03
C GLN A 81 13.53 10.41 -9.06
N PHE A 82 12.76 10.42 -7.98
CA PHE A 82 12.62 9.25 -7.12
C PHE A 82 11.38 8.48 -7.51
N GLU A 83 11.53 7.18 -7.70
CA GLU A 83 10.43 6.24 -7.72
C GLU A 83 10.40 5.55 -6.35
N TYR A 84 9.30 5.75 -5.65
CA TYR A 84 9.04 5.08 -4.42
C TYR A 84 8.38 3.73 -4.75
N GLU A 85 9.12 2.64 -4.54
CA GLU A 85 8.48 1.34 -4.37
C GLU A 85 8.08 1.27 -2.89
N PRO A 86 6.79 1.28 -2.56
CA PRO A 86 6.37 1.05 -1.19
C PRO A 86 6.98 -0.29 -0.78
N GLU A 87 7.70 -0.28 0.35
CA GLU A 87 7.98 -1.55 1.01
C GLU A 87 6.65 -2.27 1.08
N THR A 88 6.60 -3.49 0.58
CA THR A 88 5.51 -4.39 0.92
C THR A 88 5.64 -4.60 2.42
N VAL A 89 5.01 -3.70 3.16
CA VAL A 89 4.95 -3.79 4.61
C VAL A 89 4.07 -5.00 4.89
N SER A 90 4.70 -6.15 4.95
CA SER A 90 4.13 -7.28 5.66
C SER A 90 4.27 -6.97 7.16
N ASP A 91 3.67 -5.86 7.58
CA ASP A 91 3.68 -5.53 8.97
C ASP A 91 2.58 -6.37 9.62
N SER A 92 3.04 -7.39 10.35
CA SER A 92 2.19 -8.26 11.15
C SER A 92 1.45 -7.50 12.27
N ASN A 93 1.71 -6.19 12.42
CA ASN A 93 1.17 -5.36 13.49
C ASN A 93 0.02 -4.44 13.02
N ASP A 94 -0.21 -4.28 11.73
CA ASP A 94 -1.33 -3.49 11.22
C ASP A 94 -2.59 -4.36 11.06
N LYS A 95 -2.99 -4.99 12.15
CA LYS A 95 -4.17 -5.83 12.20
C LYS A 95 -5.38 -5.03 12.63
N HIS A 96 -6.42 -5.07 11.81
CA HIS A 96 -7.73 -4.49 12.10
C HIS A 96 -8.69 -5.61 12.44
N GLU A 97 -9.27 -5.51 13.61
CA GLU A 97 -10.31 -6.42 13.98
C GLU A 97 -11.64 -5.88 13.44
N ALA A 98 -12.37 -6.73 12.71
CA ALA A 98 -13.62 -6.34 12.05
C ALA A 98 -14.68 -5.84 13.04
N GLU A 99 -14.67 -6.34 14.28
CA GLU A 99 -15.55 -5.88 15.35
C GLU A 99 -15.29 -4.44 15.81
N ASN A 100 -14.14 -3.86 15.43
CA ASN A 100 -13.80 -2.47 15.71
C ASN A 100 -14.06 -1.55 14.50
N ALA A 101 -14.40 -2.11 13.34
CA ALA A 101 -14.80 -1.36 12.17
C ALA A 101 -16.22 -0.84 12.32
N HIS A 102 -16.58 0.19 11.57
CA HIS A 102 -17.96 0.60 11.47
C HIS A 102 -18.70 -0.35 10.53
N ALA A 103 -19.60 -1.16 11.06
CA ALA A 103 -20.42 -2.05 10.26
C ALA A 103 -21.77 -1.43 9.93
N TYR A 104 -22.17 -1.49 8.68
CA TYR A 104 -23.51 -1.21 8.23
C TYR A 104 -24.15 -2.53 7.75
N ILE A 105 -25.21 -2.94 8.43
CA ILE A 105 -25.98 -4.13 8.07
C ILE A 105 -27.41 -3.67 7.92
N GLN A 106 -27.93 -3.83 6.75
CA GLN A 106 -29.23 -3.39 6.26
C GLN A 106 -30.27 -3.00 7.33
N GLY A 107 -30.54 -1.68 7.43
CA GLY A 107 -31.60 -1.15 8.31
C GLY A 107 -31.22 -1.04 9.78
N ASP A 108 -30.06 -1.51 10.17
CA ASP A 108 -29.52 -1.39 11.51
C ASP A 108 -28.13 -0.75 11.44
N ALA A 109 -28.02 0.47 11.94
CA ALA A 109 -26.75 1.19 12.00
C ALA A 109 -25.88 0.72 13.17
N ASP A 110 -26.30 -0.30 13.90
CA ASP A 110 -25.62 -0.78 15.09
C ASP A 110 -24.93 -2.11 14.82
N SER A 111 -23.62 -2.04 14.62
CA SER A 111 -22.76 -3.19 14.35
C SER A 111 -22.67 -4.19 15.51
N GLU A 112 -23.03 -3.80 16.72
CA GLU A 112 -22.91 -4.64 17.91
C GLU A 112 -23.79 -5.88 17.83
N HIS A 113 -24.88 -5.85 17.07
CA HIS A 113 -25.84 -6.96 16.96
C HIS A 113 -25.34 -8.14 16.13
N ASN A 114 -24.20 -8.04 15.45
CA ASN A 114 -23.69 -9.07 14.54
C ASN A 114 -22.32 -9.63 14.93
N ILE A 115 -21.90 -9.38 16.16
CA ILE A 115 -20.67 -9.98 16.68
C ILE A 115 -20.90 -11.46 16.93
N GLN A 116 -20.03 -12.29 16.36
CA GLN A 116 -19.98 -13.73 16.57
C GLN A 116 -18.73 -14.05 17.39
N GLU A 117 -18.91 -14.82 18.46
CA GLU A 117 -17.83 -15.20 19.35
C GLU A 117 -17.43 -16.65 19.13
N ASP A 118 -16.16 -16.90 18.83
CA ASP A 118 -15.56 -18.24 18.73
C ASP A 118 -14.04 -18.13 18.81
N ASN A 119 -13.39 -19.08 19.46
CA ASN A 119 -11.92 -19.12 19.61
C ASN A 119 -11.17 -19.31 18.28
N ALA A 120 -11.86 -19.66 17.21
CA ALA A 120 -11.27 -19.74 15.86
C ALA A 120 -10.96 -18.37 15.26
N PHE A 121 -11.60 -17.30 15.77
CA PHE A 121 -11.42 -15.95 15.28
C PHE A 121 -10.28 -15.23 16.00
N SER A 122 -9.70 -14.26 15.32
CA SER A 122 -8.80 -13.33 15.94
C SER A 122 -9.53 -12.58 17.06
N ASN A 123 -8.86 -12.38 18.18
CA ASN A 123 -9.48 -11.77 19.36
C ASN A 123 -10.78 -12.46 19.83
N GLY A 124 -11.05 -13.69 19.35
CA GLY A 124 -12.24 -14.46 19.70
C GLY A 124 -13.54 -13.95 19.08
N LYS A 125 -13.50 -13.01 18.13
CA LYS A 125 -14.68 -12.34 17.59
C LYS A 125 -14.61 -12.19 16.07
N ALA A 126 -15.77 -12.11 15.44
CA ALA A 126 -15.93 -11.75 14.03
C ALA A 126 -17.26 -11.04 13.81
N VAL A 127 -17.36 -10.26 12.76
CA VAL A 127 -18.62 -9.64 12.33
C VAL A 127 -19.37 -10.61 11.44
N GLY A 128 -20.59 -10.97 11.86
CA GLY A 128 -21.50 -11.82 11.11
C GLY A 128 -22.55 -11.03 10.33
N GLY A 129 -23.39 -11.74 9.57
CA GLY A 129 -24.47 -11.13 8.80
C GLY A 129 -24.01 -10.37 7.55
N MET A 130 -22.73 -10.46 7.21
CA MET A 130 -22.17 -9.88 5.98
C MET A 130 -22.71 -10.63 4.77
N ASN A 131 -23.81 -10.16 4.23
CA ASN A 131 -24.42 -10.69 3.00
C ASN A 131 -25.22 -9.60 2.30
N ALA A 132 -25.10 -9.56 0.99
CA ALA A 132 -26.03 -8.79 0.18
C ALA A 132 -27.37 -9.54 0.14
N TRP A 133 -28.42 -8.91 0.61
CA TRP A 133 -29.79 -9.43 0.48
C TRP A 133 -30.30 -9.09 -0.91
N PRO A 134 -30.96 -10.04 -1.61
CA PRO A 134 -31.44 -9.79 -2.98
C PRO A 134 -32.40 -8.62 -3.10
N ASP A 135 -33.04 -8.21 -2.02
CA ASP A 135 -34.18 -7.33 -2.09
C ASP A 135 -33.99 -5.89 -1.60
N ASN A 136 -32.85 -5.44 -1.08
CA ASN A 136 -32.62 -4.01 -0.75
C ASN A 136 -31.45 -3.67 0.19
N GLY A 137 -30.54 -4.55 0.52
CA GLY A 137 -29.56 -4.16 1.50
C GLY A 137 -28.14 -4.60 1.20
N ARG A 138 -27.24 -3.71 1.42
CA ARG A 138 -25.81 -3.97 1.43
C ARG A 138 -25.33 -4.07 2.86
N ALA A 139 -24.53 -5.07 3.17
CA ALA A 139 -23.77 -5.10 4.41
C ALA A 139 -22.33 -4.79 4.06
N TYR A 140 -21.75 -3.77 4.69
CA TYR A 140 -20.36 -3.41 4.51
C TYR A 140 -19.69 -3.04 5.83
N LEU A 141 -18.41 -3.27 5.89
CA LEU A 141 -17.53 -2.77 6.93
C LEU A 141 -16.78 -1.56 6.41
N THR A 142 -16.62 -0.55 7.23
CA THR A 142 -15.79 0.60 6.92
C THR A 142 -14.66 0.67 7.92
N SER A 143 -13.44 0.57 7.42
CA SER A 143 -12.22 0.69 8.20
C SER A 143 -11.45 1.94 7.78
N TYR A 144 -10.74 2.55 8.74
CA TYR A 144 -9.90 3.72 8.52
C TYR A 144 -8.44 3.31 8.70
N VAL A 145 -7.61 3.53 7.67
CA VAL A 145 -6.22 3.10 7.62
C VAL A 145 -5.29 4.29 7.45
N ASP A 146 -4.44 4.55 8.44
CA ASP A 146 -3.44 5.61 8.37
C ASP A 146 -2.09 5.04 7.92
N VAL A 147 -1.63 5.42 6.74
CA VAL A 147 -0.35 4.99 6.20
C VAL A 147 0.64 6.15 6.07
N LYS A 148 1.90 5.88 6.37
CA LYS A 148 2.95 6.90 6.31
C LYS A 148 3.34 7.29 4.87
N HIS A 149 3.12 6.38 3.93
CA HIS A 149 3.51 6.55 2.53
C HIS A 149 2.34 6.20 1.60
N ALA A 150 2.20 6.96 0.52
CA ALA A 150 1.29 6.58 -0.55
C ALA A 150 1.90 5.43 -1.36
N GLY A 151 1.08 4.52 -1.85
CA GLY A 151 1.57 3.44 -2.72
C GLY A 151 0.69 2.20 -2.74
N LYS A 152 1.26 1.11 -3.21
CA LYS A 152 0.61 -0.19 -3.29
C LYS A 152 0.80 -0.97 -2.00
N TYR A 153 -0.29 -1.51 -1.50
CA TYR A 153 -0.36 -2.31 -0.29
C TYR A 153 -1.06 -3.64 -0.57
N LYS A 154 -0.72 -4.65 0.19
CA LYS A 154 -1.43 -5.92 0.18
C LYS A 154 -2.52 -5.88 1.25
N LEU A 155 -3.78 -5.78 0.81
CA LEU A 155 -4.93 -6.00 1.69
C LEU A 155 -5.13 -7.52 1.86
N THR A 156 -5.23 -7.96 3.11
CA THR A 156 -5.52 -9.37 3.43
C THR A 156 -6.75 -9.43 4.33
N VAL A 157 -7.76 -10.15 3.88
CA VAL A 157 -9.02 -10.35 4.61
C VAL A 157 -9.07 -11.77 5.13
N ALA A 158 -9.28 -11.92 6.43
CA ALA A 158 -9.59 -13.20 7.05
C ALA A 158 -11.10 -13.37 7.14
N TYR A 159 -11.61 -14.50 6.73
CA TYR A 159 -13.07 -14.77 6.68
C TYR A 159 -13.40 -16.23 6.91
N ALA A 160 -14.64 -16.49 7.30
CA ALA A 160 -15.21 -17.83 7.36
C ALA A 160 -16.54 -17.88 6.60
N SER A 161 -16.76 -18.94 5.83
CA SER A 161 -17.98 -19.17 5.05
C SER A 161 -18.42 -20.62 5.16
N GLY A 162 -19.52 -20.86 5.86
CA GLY A 162 -20.23 -22.14 5.89
C GLY A 162 -21.34 -22.22 4.82
N SER A 163 -21.34 -21.32 3.84
CA SER A 163 -22.26 -21.33 2.71
C SER A 163 -22.05 -22.54 1.81
N SER A 164 -23.02 -22.85 0.97
CA SER A 164 -22.95 -23.91 -0.04
C SER A 164 -22.33 -23.45 -1.38
N LYS A 165 -22.06 -22.15 -1.54
CA LYS A 165 -21.55 -21.55 -2.76
C LYS A 165 -20.44 -20.56 -2.45
N ASP A 166 -19.46 -20.51 -3.34
CA ASP A 166 -18.45 -19.47 -3.35
C ASP A 166 -19.06 -18.08 -3.52
N THR A 167 -18.39 -17.07 -3.01
CA THR A 167 -18.81 -15.67 -3.09
C THR A 167 -17.63 -14.77 -3.43
N ASN A 168 -17.88 -13.50 -3.48
CA ASN A 168 -16.84 -12.46 -3.57
C ASN A 168 -16.93 -11.56 -2.34
N ILE A 169 -15.79 -11.02 -1.95
CA ILE A 169 -15.69 -9.86 -1.09
C ILE A 169 -15.26 -8.71 -2.00
N ASP A 170 -16.06 -7.67 -2.04
CA ASP A 170 -15.73 -6.48 -2.79
C ASP A 170 -15.14 -5.44 -1.84
N CYS A 171 -14.06 -4.82 -2.23
CA CYS A 171 -13.45 -3.72 -1.48
C CYS A 171 -13.42 -2.44 -2.30
N ARG A 172 -13.51 -1.30 -1.63
CA ARG A 172 -13.47 0.03 -2.21
C ARG A 172 -12.58 0.92 -1.34
N ILE A 173 -11.71 1.71 -1.98
CA ILE A 173 -10.74 2.57 -1.31
C ILE A 173 -11.04 4.03 -1.61
N ASN A 174 -11.20 4.85 -0.56
CA ASN A 174 -11.35 6.31 -0.65
C ASN A 174 -12.41 6.79 -1.66
N SER A 175 -13.46 6.02 -1.86
CA SER A 175 -14.48 6.34 -2.86
C SER A 175 -15.87 6.04 -2.33
N THR A 176 -16.84 6.83 -2.78
CA THR A 176 -18.27 6.64 -2.50
C THR A 176 -19.06 6.14 -3.71
N GLY A 177 -18.40 5.99 -4.88
CA GLY A 177 -19.04 5.57 -6.12
C GLY A 177 -19.22 4.06 -6.26
N ASN A 178 -20.34 3.62 -6.81
CA ASN A 178 -20.64 2.19 -7.05
C ASN A 178 -19.69 1.52 -8.06
N SER A 179 -18.99 2.29 -8.89
CA SER A 179 -18.09 1.78 -9.94
C SER A 179 -16.64 1.54 -9.47
N SER A 180 -16.35 1.78 -8.21
CA SER A 180 -14.99 1.72 -7.66
C SER A 180 -14.70 0.46 -6.84
N TRP A 181 -15.59 -0.53 -6.87
CA TRP A 181 -15.40 -1.79 -6.17
C TRP A 181 -14.43 -2.72 -6.90
N THR A 182 -13.52 -3.30 -6.14
CA THR A 182 -12.62 -4.37 -6.58
C THR A 182 -13.08 -5.67 -5.96
N SER A 183 -13.41 -6.64 -6.81
CA SER A 183 -13.94 -7.94 -6.38
C SER A 183 -12.82 -8.93 -6.10
N ILE A 184 -12.87 -9.58 -4.94
CA ILE A 184 -11.93 -10.60 -4.52
C ILE A 184 -12.68 -11.92 -4.36
N SER A 185 -12.27 -12.96 -5.06
CA SER A 185 -12.90 -14.28 -4.93
C SER A 185 -12.73 -14.84 -3.51
N ALA A 186 -13.83 -15.20 -2.87
CA ALA A 186 -13.89 -15.75 -1.52
C ALA A 186 -14.57 -17.14 -1.53
N PRO A 187 -13.83 -18.21 -1.83
CA PRO A 187 -14.35 -19.58 -1.84
C PRO A 187 -14.88 -19.98 -0.47
N VAL A 188 -15.84 -20.91 -0.43
CA VAL A 188 -16.33 -21.48 0.83
C VAL A 188 -15.17 -22.04 1.66
N THR A 189 -15.23 -21.83 2.97
CA THR A 189 -14.17 -22.28 3.88
C THR A 189 -14.45 -23.67 4.46
N GLY A 190 -15.67 -24.13 4.35
CA GLY A 190 -16.12 -25.43 4.87
C GLY A 190 -16.82 -25.36 6.24
N GLY A 191 -16.97 -24.17 6.81
CA GLY A 191 -17.68 -23.97 8.08
C GLY A 191 -17.62 -22.52 8.54
N TRP A 192 -18.52 -22.16 9.45
CA TRP A 192 -18.61 -20.79 9.99
C TRP A 192 -17.47 -20.43 10.96
N THR A 193 -16.68 -21.41 11.38
CA THR A 193 -15.52 -21.25 12.26
C THR A 193 -14.23 -21.69 11.57
N THR A 194 -14.30 -22.08 10.29
CA THR A 194 -13.12 -22.43 9.49
C THR A 194 -12.58 -21.18 8.79
N VAL A 195 -11.58 -20.55 9.37
CA VAL A 195 -11.02 -19.29 8.86
C VAL A 195 -10.03 -19.53 7.73
N LYS A 196 -10.19 -18.80 6.65
CA LYS A 196 -9.22 -18.66 5.55
C LYS A 196 -8.88 -17.19 5.33
N THR A 197 -7.83 -16.95 4.55
CA THR A 197 -7.43 -15.60 4.13
C THR A 197 -7.43 -15.50 2.62
N ILE A 198 -7.86 -14.34 2.13
CA ILE A 198 -7.70 -13.91 0.75
C ILE A 198 -6.94 -12.59 0.73
N SER A 199 -6.35 -12.24 -0.41
CA SER A 199 -5.58 -11.00 -0.51
C SER A 199 -5.74 -10.37 -1.88
N THR A 200 -5.64 -9.05 -1.91
CA THR A 200 -5.55 -8.26 -3.14
C THR A 200 -4.57 -7.11 -2.96
N GLU A 201 -4.13 -6.53 -4.06
CA GLU A 201 -3.35 -5.30 -4.06
C GLU A 201 -4.29 -4.10 -4.07
N VAL A 202 -4.04 -3.12 -3.20
CA VAL A 202 -4.78 -1.86 -3.13
C VAL A 202 -3.81 -0.69 -3.17
N THR A 203 -4.27 0.45 -3.68
CA THR A 203 -3.48 1.69 -3.64
C THR A 203 -4.01 2.60 -2.54
N LEU A 204 -3.13 2.99 -1.62
CA LEU A 204 -3.44 3.88 -0.52
C LEU A 204 -2.73 5.22 -0.69
N ASN A 205 -3.38 6.29 -0.26
CA ASN A 205 -2.79 7.63 -0.16
C ASN A 205 -2.05 7.77 1.18
N LYS A 206 -1.05 8.64 1.24
CA LYS A 206 -0.44 9.01 2.53
C LYS A 206 -1.51 9.61 3.45
N GLY A 207 -1.51 9.19 4.71
CA GLY A 207 -2.49 9.59 5.71
C GLY A 207 -3.65 8.61 5.79
N VAL A 208 -4.79 9.07 6.28
CA VAL A 208 -5.97 8.23 6.51
C VAL A 208 -6.65 7.86 5.21
N ASN A 209 -6.89 6.58 5.04
CA ASN A 209 -7.65 5.99 3.94
C ASN A 209 -8.92 5.34 4.50
N VAL A 210 -9.98 5.36 3.72
CA VAL A 210 -11.23 4.67 4.00
C VAL A 210 -11.28 3.41 3.17
N ILE A 211 -11.46 2.27 3.82
CA ILE A 211 -11.62 0.97 3.17
C ILE A 211 -13.03 0.46 3.49
N ASP A 212 -13.85 0.35 2.47
CA ASP A 212 -15.17 -0.29 2.58
C ASP A 212 -15.09 -1.70 2.01
N GLU A 213 -15.70 -2.65 2.67
CA GLU A 213 -15.78 -4.05 2.27
C GLU A 213 -17.21 -4.54 2.33
N GLU A 214 -17.64 -5.18 1.26
CA GLU A 214 -18.98 -5.72 1.07
C GLU A 214 -18.89 -7.19 0.68
N ALA A 215 -19.76 -8.04 1.22
CA ALA A 215 -19.85 -9.42 0.82
C ALA A 215 -21.20 -9.75 0.17
N TYR A 216 -21.16 -10.54 -0.90
CA TYR A 216 -22.34 -10.95 -1.66
C TYR A 216 -22.99 -12.24 -1.16
N ALA A 217 -22.38 -12.95 -0.25
CA ALA A 217 -22.95 -14.09 0.45
C ALA A 217 -22.62 -14.02 1.92
N LYS A 218 -23.38 -14.75 2.73
CA LYS A 218 -23.15 -14.77 4.18
C LYS A 218 -21.75 -15.27 4.47
N ILE A 219 -20.94 -14.40 5.04
CA ILE A 219 -19.60 -14.68 5.55
C ILE A 219 -19.42 -14.04 6.92
N LEU A 220 -18.41 -14.52 7.63
CA LEU A 220 -17.92 -13.90 8.85
C LEU A 220 -16.56 -13.28 8.51
N MET A 221 -16.42 -12.00 8.73
CA MET A 221 -15.20 -11.27 8.43
C MET A 221 -14.40 -10.98 9.69
N ASN A 222 -13.11 -11.18 9.58
CA ASN A 222 -12.14 -10.77 10.58
C ASN A 222 -10.96 -10.16 9.85
N GLU A 223 -10.74 -8.89 10.04
CA GLU A 223 -9.78 -8.11 9.26
C GLU A 223 -8.48 -7.81 9.96
N LYS A 224 -7.51 -7.49 9.13
CA LYS A 224 -6.19 -7.13 9.60
C LYS A 224 -5.71 -5.85 8.95
N MET A 225 -5.79 -4.74 9.65
CA MET A 225 -5.12 -3.43 9.44
C MET A 225 -5.75 -2.30 10.30
N ILE A 226 -5.14 -1.58 11.14
CA ILE A 226 -5.16 -0.27 11.81
C ILE A 226 -4.63 -0.27 13.25
N LYS A 227 -4.14 0.91 13.68
CA LYS A 227 -3.69 1.13 15.06
C LYS A 227 -4.85 1.03 16.05
N PRO A 228 -4.68 0.37 17.19
CA PRO A 228 -5.67 0.41 18.25
C PRO A 228 -5.92 1.83 18.74
N GLY A 229 -7.17 2.25 18.88
CA GLY A 229 -7.58 3.44 19.60
C GLY A 229 -8.04 4.65 18.78
N GLN A 230 -8.17 4.55 17.47
CA GLN A 230 -8.83 5.59 16.67
C GLN A 230 -10.29 5.24 16.41
N THR A 231 -11.19 6.17 16.73
CA THR A 231 -12.62 6.11 16.41
C THR A 231 -12.93 7.11 15.27
N ARG A 232 -14.08 6.95 14.64
CA ARG A 232 -14.56 7.91 13.63
C ARG A 232 -14.59 9.35 14.15
N ALA A 233 -14.89 9.56 15.44
CA ALA A 233 -14.91 10.88 16.06
C ALA A 233 -13.53 11.55 16.15
N ASP A 234 -12.46 10.78 16.03
CA ASP A 234 -11.07 11.30 16.04
C ASP A 234 -10.61 11.76 14.66
N LEU A 235 -11.45 11.55 13.63
CA LEU A 235 -11.14 11.79 12.21
C LEU A 235 -12.03 12.89 11.58
N GLU A 236 -13.04 13.38 12.29
CA GLU A 236 -13.88 14.53 11.95
C GLU A 236 -13.32 15.81 12.57
#